data_8c2939786dea83e071d01b365a0c8087
#
_entry.id   8c2939786dea83e071d01b365a0c8087
#
_cell.length_a   1.000
_cell.length_b   1.000
_cell.length_c   1.000
_cell.angle_alpha   90.00
_cell.angle_beta   90.00
_cell.angle_gamma   90.00
#
_symmetry.space_group_name_H-M   'P 1'
#
loop_
_entity.id
_entity.type
_entity.pdbx_description
1 polymer ?
#
loop_
_entity_poly.entity_id
_entity_poly.type
_entity_poly.pdbx_seq_one_letter_code
_entity_poly.pdbx_strand_id
1 'polypeptide(L)'
;MKKQSGFTLIELLLVLAIIGIIAAIAIPALLGQREKAKIRATEALMNNITGEIARAGDDRRAIEGSAFTGSTVIPKVLSLSNYKYPKAKNPYGGTSDAYIEAATGGIGRVGLQFSAAYPDPVTGSPHPTVIARAKYKKGSATVSISKFIAID
;
A
#
# COMPACT_ATOMS: atom_id res chain seq x y z
N MET A 1 -8.54 38.27 -50.91
CA MET A 1 -7.56 38.12 -49.81
C MET A 1 -8.33 37.96 -48.52
N LYS A 2 -8.21 36.80 -47.82
CA LYS A 2 -8.80 36.59 -46.47
C LYS A 2 -7.97 37.37 -45.47
N LYS A 3 -8.58 38.30 -44.71
CA LYS A 3 -7.95 38.96 -43.57
C LYS A 3 -7.67 37.93 -42.49
N GLN A 4 -6.44 37.69 -42.15
CA GLN A 4 -6.05 36.91 -40.95
C GLN A 4 -6.20 37.85 -39.76
N SER A 5 -7.15 37.54 -38.86
CA SER A 5 -7.23 38.18 -37.55
C SER A 5 -6.22 37.52 -36.62
N GLY A 6 -5.25 38.29 -36.15
CA GLY A 6 -4.27 37.83 -35.14
C GLY A 6 -4.82 38.03 -33.72
N PHE A 7 -4.33 37.23 -32.79
CA PHE A 7 -4.60 37.39 -31.34
C PHE A 7 -4.03 38.74 -30.84
N THR A 8 -4.78 39.39 -29.98
CA THR A 8 -4.30 40.61 -29.31
C THR A 8 -3.47 40.24 -28.08
N LEU A 9 -2.48 41.07 -27.74
CA LEU A 9 -1.62 40.88 -26.58
C LEU A 9 -2.45 40.86 -25.27
N ILE A 10 -3.52 41.63 -25.21
CA ILE A 10 -4.40 41.72 -24.05
C ILE A 10 -5.24 40.44 -23.85
N GLU A 11 -5.69 39.78 -24.92
CA GLU A 11 -6.38 38.52 -24.85
C GLU A 11 -5.47 37.43 -24.27
N LEU A 12 -4.20 37.41 -24.69
CA LEU A 12 -3.24 36.45 -24.15
C LEU A 12 -2.94 36.71 -22.67
N LEU A 13 -2.75 37.96 -22.27
CA LEU A 13 -2.50 38.32 -20.86
C LEU A 13 -3.71 37.98 -19.97
N LEU A 14 -4.92 38.22 -20.44
CA LEU A 14 -6.13 37.89 -19.69
C LEU A 14 -6.28 36.40 -19.46
N VAL A 15 -6.01 35.56 -20.46
CA VAL A 15 -6.04 34.10 -20.33
C VAL A 15 -4.98 33.62 -19.33
N LEU A 16 -3.76 34.14 -19.41
CA LEU A 16 -2.70 33.80 -18.49
C LEU A 16 -3.04 34.20 -17.03
N ALA A 17 -3.67 35.34 -16.83
CA ALA A 17 -4.13 35.79 -15.54
C ALA A 17 -5.17 34.85 -14.94
N ILE A 18 -6.17 34.43 -15.73
CA ILE A 18 -7.22 33.49 -15.28
C ILE A 18 -6.63 32.13 -14.92
N ILE A 19 -5.75 31.57 -15.78
CA ILE A 19 -5.08 30.29 -15.52
C ILE A 19 -4.23 30.40 -14.25
N GLY A 20 -3.53 31.50 -14.03
CA GLY A 20 -2.73 31.72 -12.82
C GLY A 20 -3.56 31.68 -11.54
N ILE A 21 -4.73 32.30 -11.53
CA ILE A 21 -5.64 32.32 -10.37
C ILE A 21 -6.17 30.91 -10.09
N ILE A 22 -6.63 30.20 -11.12
CA ILE A 22 -7.16 28.83 -10.97
C ILE A 22 -6.05 27.88 -10.50
N ALA A 23 -4.85 27.97 -11.07
CA ALA A 23 -3.72 27.13 -10.69
C ALA A 23 -3.30 27.33 -9.23
N ALA A 24 -3.33 28.57 -8.73
CA ALA A 24 -2.97 28.88 -7.35
C ALA A 24 -3.82 28.16 -6.31
N ILE A 25 -5.10 27.91 -6.62
CA ILE A 25 -6.04 27.20 -5.73
C ILE A 25 -6.00 25.69 -5.98
N ALA A 26 -5.91 25.27 -7.23
CA ALA A 26 -6.03 23.87 -7.64
C ALA A 26 -4.79 23.04 -7.25
N ILE A 27 -3.58 23.59 -7.35
CA ILE A 27 -2.35 22.84 -7.11
C ILE A 27 -2.24 22.34 -5.66
N PRO A 28 -2.41 23.18 -4.61
CA PRO A 28 -2.37 22.70 -3.22
C PRO A 28 -3.42 21.63 -2.90
N ALA A 29 -4.64 21.80 -3.43
CA ALA A 29 -5.73 20.84 -3.23
C ALA A 29 -5.41 19.48 -3.86
N LEU A 30 -4.83 19.47 -5.06
CA LEU A 30 -4.44 18.25 -5.77
C LEU A 30 -3.30 17.49 -5.04
N LEU A 31 -2.33 18.20 -4.50
CA LEU A 31 -1.24 17.59 -3.74
C LEU A 31 -1.76 16.86 -2.50
N GLY A 32 -2.70 17.46 -1.76
CA GLY A 32 -3.32 16.82 -0.61
C GLY A 32 -4.13 15.57 -0.97
N GLN A 33 -4.81 15.57 -2.12
CA GLN A 33 -5.54 14.40 -2.61
C GLN A 33 -4.59 13.26 -3.02
N ARG A 34 -3.46 13.57 -3.66
CA ARG A 34 -2.43 12.57 -4.02
C ARG A 34 -1.85 11.88 -2.79
N GLU A 35 -1.60 12.62 -1.72
CA GLU A 35 -1.10 12.05 -0.47
C GLU A 35 -2.13 11.08 0.14
N LYS A 36 -3.39 11.49 0.25
CA LYS A 36 -4.48 10.64 0.72
C LYS A 36 -4.64 9.37 -0.13
N ALA A 37 -4.50 9.49 -1.45
CA ALA A 37 -4.56 8.34 -2.36
C ALA A 37 -3.42 7.33 -2.09
N LYS A 38 -2.20 7.80 -1.85
CA LYS A 38 -1.06 6.93 -1.51
C LYS A 38 -1.25 6.20 -0.18
N ILE A 39 -1.81 6.87 0.83
CA ILE A 39 -2.14 6.27 2.12
C ILE A 39 -3.16 5.14 1.92
N ARG A 40 -4.29 5.43 1.27
CA ARG A 40 -5.34 4.44 0.99
C ARG A 40 -4.83 3.26 0.17
N ALA A 41 -3.96 3.51 -0.79
CA ALA A 41 -3.33 2.44 -1.57
C ALA A 41 -2.45 1.55 -0.70
N THR A 42 -1.69 2.09 0.24
CA THR A 42 -0.87 1.31 1.18
C THR A 42 -1.74 0.47 2.13
N GLU A 43 -2.83 1.03 2.62
CA GLU A 43 -3.81 0.32 3.45
C GLU A 43 -4.50 -0.81 2.67
N ALA A 44 -4.86 -0.56 1.42
CA ALA A 44 -5.44 -1.57 0.53
C ALA A 44 -4.46 -2.73 0.27
N LEU A 45 -3.17 -2.44 0.02
CA LEU A 45 -2.14 -3.46 -0.10
C LEU A 45 -2.04 -4.32 1.16
N MET A 46 -2.07 -3.70 2.34
CA MET A 46 -2.05 -4.44 3.60
C MET A 46 -3.29 -5.34 3.75
N ASN A 47 -4.47 -4.82 3.47
CA ASN A 47 -5.71 -5.59 3.56
C ASN A 47 -5.71 -6.78 2.58
N ASN A 48 -5.24 -6.57 1.36
CA ASN A 48 -5.16 -7.62 0.36
C ASN A 48 -4.24 -8.76 0.80
N ILE A 49 -3.02 -8.45 1.23
CA ILE A 49 -2.07 -9.48 1.64
C ILE A 49 -2.51 -10.21 2.91
N THR A 50 -3.13 -9.51 3.88
CA THR A 50 -3.66 -10.14 5.08
C THR A 50 -4.81 -11.10 4.77
N GLY A 51 -5.67 -10.75 3.82
CA GLY A 51 -6.72 -11.65 3.32
C GLY A 51 -6.17 -12.89 2.62
N GLU A 52 -5.13 -12.74 1.81
CA GLU A 52 -4.49 -13.91 1.16
C GLU A 52 -3.77 -14.83 2.17
N ILE A 53 -3.15 -14.27 3.21
CA ILE A 53 -2.52 -15.05 4.27
C ILE A 53 -3.58 -15.84 5.05
N ALA A 54 -4.68 -15.22 5.45
CA ALA A 54 -5.78 -15.89 6.14
C ALA A 54 -6.34 -17.04 5.30
N ARG A 55 -6.61 -16.79 4.01
CA ARG A 55 -7.11 -17.80 3.07
C ARG A 55 -6.11 -18.94 2.89
N ALA A 56 -4.82 -18.65 2.75
CA ALA A 56 -3.79 -19.69 2.65
C ALA A 56 -3.68 -20.52 3.93
N GLY A 57 -3.97 -19.95 5.10
CA GLY A 57 -4.10 -20.64 6.37
C GLY A 57 -5.24 -21.64 6.34
N ASP A 58 -6.43 -21.20 5.94
CA ASP A 58 -7.64 -22.03 5.87
C ASP A 58 -7.51 -23.18 4.87
N ASP A 59 -6.95 -22.91 3.69
CA ASP A 59 -6.72 -23.91 2.65
C ASP A 59 -5.80 -25.06 3.14
N ARG A 60 -4.77 -24.72 3.92
CA ARG A 60 -3.88 -25.74 4.48
C ARG A 60 -4.49 -26.58 5.59
N ARG A 61 -5.28 -25.98 6.46
CA ARG A 61 -6.03 -26.75 7.45
C ARG A 61 -6.90 -27.82 6.81
N ALA A 62 -7.55 -27.44 5.71
CA ALA A 62 -8.44 -28.36 4.98
C ALA A 62 -7.70 -29.53 4.31
N ILE A 63 -6.44 -29.31 3.89
CA ILE A 63 -5.68 -30.29 3.08
C ILE A 63 -4.71 -31.13 3.92
N GLU A 64 -3.99 -30.54 4.84
CA GLU A 64 -2.85 -31.19 5.52
C GLU A 64 -3.09 -31.52 6.99
N GLY A 65 -4.13 -30.97 7.64
CA GLY A 65 -4.44 -31.25 9.06
C GLY A 65 -3.30 -30.96 10.05
N SER A 66 -2.22 -30.34 9.58
CA SER A 66 -0.99 -30.15 10.32
C SER A 66 -0.70 -28.69 10.64
N ALA A 67 -0.02 -28.49 11.77
CA ALA A 67 0.39 -27.19 12.25
C ALA A 67 1.19 -26.41 11.19
N PHE A 68 0.74 -25.22 10.93
CA PHE A 68 1.33 -24.27 10.00
C PHE A 68 2.67 -23.77 10.55
N THR A 69 3.77 -24.04 9.88
CA THR A 69 5.04 -23.38 10.17
C THR A 69 5.20 -22.18 9.26
N GLY A 70 5.33 -21.00 9.83
CA GLY A 70 5.33 -19.74 9.12
C GLY A 70 6.46 -19.53 8.12
N SER A 71 7.52 -20.31 8.22
CA SER A 71 8.59 -20.33 7.23
C SER A 71 8.13 -20.77 5.84
N THR A 72 6.99 -21.45 5.73
CA THR A 72 6.44 -21.93 4.43
C THR A 72 5.31 -21.08 3.91
N VAL A 73 4.59 -20.35 4.77
CA VAL A 73 3.43 -19.53 4.38
C VAL A 73 3.82 -18.28 3.66
N ILE A 74 4.72 -17.49 4.25
CA ILE A 74 5.09 -16.21 3.70
C ILE A 74 5.68 -16.36 2.29
N PRO A 75 6.68 -17.23 2.04
CA PRO A 75 7.18 -17.46 0.69
C PRO A 75 6.10 -17.94 -0.28
N LYS A 76 5.21 -18.83 0.17
CA LYS A 76 4.11 -19.34 -0.68
C LYS A 76 3.12 -18.23 -1.02
N VAL A 77 2.69 -17.45 -0.05
CA VAL A 77 1.78 -16.32 -0.29
C VAL A 77 2.44 -15.25 -1.13
N LEU A 78 3.71 -14.94 -0.91
CA LEU A 78 4.45 -14.00 -1.75
C LEU A 78 4.62 -14.53 -3.17
N SER A 79 4.84 -15.84 -3.36
CA SER A 79 4.90 -16.43 -4.69
C SER A 79 3.53 -16.41 -5.38
N LEU A 80 2.44 -16.66 -4.66
CA LEU A 80 1.07 -16.57 -5.15
C LEU A 80 0.66 -15.11 -5.40
N SER A 81 1.01 -14.20 -4.52
CA SER A 81 0.75 -12.77 -4.71
C SER A 81 1.58 -12.19 -5.84
N ASN A 82 2.80 -12.66 -6.03
CA ASN A 82 3.62 -12.33 -7.19
C ASN A 82 3.04 -12.90 -8.48
N TYR A 83 2.33 -14.03 -8.42
CA TYR A 83 1.67 -14.64 -9.57
C TYR A 83 0.32 -13.99 -9.87
N LYS A 84 -0.52 -13.74 -8.85
CA LYS A 84 -1.84 -13.14 -8.98
C LYS A 84 -1.82 -11.61 -8.97
N TYR A 85 -0.81 -11.03 -8.30
CA TYR A 85 -0.56 -9.59 -8.24
C TYR A 85 0.89 -9.25 -8.64
N PRO A 86 1.39 -9.76 -9.78
CA PRO A 86 2.82 -9.69 -10.14
C PRO A 86 3.36 -8.26 -10.29
N LYS A 87 2.50 -7.26 -10.11
CA LYS A 87 2.83 -5.85 -10.38
C LYS A 87 2.21 -4.88 -9.37
N ALA A 88 1.88 -5.33 -8.17
CA ALA A 88 1.54 -4.40 -7.11
C ALA A 88 2.78 -3.54 -6.83
N LYS A 89 2.75 -2.31 -7.35
CA LYS A 89 3.85 -1.36 -7.21
C LYS A 89 3.68 -0.55 -5.95
N ASN A 90 4.80 -0.13 -5.39
CA ASN A 90 4.82 0.80 -4.28
C ASN A 90 4.07 2.10 -4.66
N PRO A 91 2.99 2.51 -3.93
CA PRO A 91 2.24 3.74 -4.20
C PRO A 91 3.07 5.02 -4.13
N TYR A 92 4.22 4.97 -3.44
CA TYR A 92 5.15 6.11 -3.33
C TYR A 92 6.18 6.18 -4.47
N GLY A 93 6.11 5.24 -5.41
CA GLY A 93 7.00 5.18 -6.57
C GLY A 93 8.18 4.24 -6.36
N GLY A 94 8.92 4.01 -7.43
CA GLY A 94 10.04 3.09 -7.46
C GLY A 94 9.71 1.79 -8.20
N THR A 95 10.74 1.03 -8.51
CA THR A 95 10.67 -0.28 -9.17
C THR A 95 10.49 -1.43 -8.18
N SER A 96 10.46 -1.13 -6.87
CA SER A 96 10.40 -2.14 -5.81
C SER A 96 9.00 -2.71 -5.63
N ASP A 97 8.95 -4.00 -5.33
CA ASP A 97 7.70 -4.71 -5.05
C ASP A 97 6.98 -4.13 -3.83
N ALA A 98 5.64 -4.21 -3.85
CA ALA A 98 4.81 -3.73 -2.76
C ALA A 98 4.92 -4.61 -1.51
N TYR A 99 5.31 -5.88 -1.65
CA TYR A 99 5.43 -6.86 -0.58
C TYR A 99 6.85 -7.37 -0.42
N ILE A 100 7.28 -7.55 0.83
CA ILE A 100 8.59 -8.11 1.16
C ILE A 100 8.49 -9.00 2.40
N GLU A 101 9.32 -10.04 2.46
CA GLU A 101 9.56 -10.81 3.68
C GLU A 101 10.57 -10.05 4.54
N ALA A 102 10.07 -9.26 5.50
CA ALA A 102 10.90 -8.47 6.39
C ALA A 102 10.12 -8.06 7.64
N ALA A 103 10.83 -7.88 8.74
CA ALA A 103 10.24 -7.44 10.01
C ALA A 103 9.58 -6.05 9.92
N THR A 104 10.02 -5.20 9.00
CA THR A 104 9.45 -3.87 8.78
C THR A 104 9.28 -3.59 7.29
N GLY A 105 8.10 -3.12 6.89
CA GLY A 105 7.87 -2.55 5.56
C GLY A 105 8.58 -1.19 5.40
N GLY A 106 9.03 -0.89 4.17
CA GLY A 106 9.42 0.47 3.80
C GLY A 106 8.19 1.37 3.57
N ILE A 107 8.42 2.64 3.21
CA ILE A 107 7.33 3.57 2.87
C ILE A 107 6.57 3.03 1.64
N GLY A 108 5.26 2.80 1.79
CA GLY A 108 4.41 2.23 0.74
C GLY A 108 4.63 0.73 0.47
N ARG A 109 5.43 0.04 1.28
CA ARG A 109 5.68 -1.40 1.19
C ARG A 109 5.16 -2.11 2.42
N VAL A 110 4.62 -3.30 2.25
CA VAL A 110 4.17 -4.17 3.33
C VAL A 110 5.24 -5.21 3.60
N GLY A 111 5.82 -5.16 4.79
CA GLY A 111 6.72 -6.20 5.31
C GLY A 111 5.92 -7.29 6.01
N LEU A 112 6.27 -8.55 5.78
CA LEU A 112 5.66 -9.72 6.38
C LEU A 112 6.69 -10.42 7.25
N GLN A 113 6.31 -10.69 8.49
CA GLN A 113 7.13 -11.43 9.45
C GLN A 113 6.29 -12.50 10.12
N PHE A 114 6.84 -13.68 10.25
CA PHE A 114 6.25 -14.74 11.05
C PHE A 114 6.80 -14.72 12.48
N SER A 115 5.93 -14.99 13.46
CA SER A 115 6.27 -15.24 14.84
C SER A 115 5.59 -16.54 15.28
N ALA A 116 6.37 -17.50 15.77
CA ALA A 116 5.84 -18.78 16.24
C ALA A 116 5.09 -18.65 17.58
N ALA A 117 5.39 -17.61 18.36
CA ALA A 117 4.84 -17.40 19.70
C ALA A 117 4.54 -15.91 19.91
N TYR A 118 3.54 -15.38 19.20
CA TYR A 118 3.05 -14.02 19.45
C TYR A 118 1.94 -14.08 20.50
N PRO A 119 2.00 -13.26 21.55
CA PRO A 119 0.95 -13.28 22.56
C PRO A 119 -0.38 -12.75 22.01
N ASP A 120 -1.43 -13.53 22.15
CA ASP A 120 -2.79 -13.09 21.86
C ASP A 120 -3.14 -11.88 22.75
N PRO A 121 -3.66 -10.79 22.17
CA PRO A 121 -3.96 -9.57 22.93
C PRO A 121 -5.09 -9.75 23.95
N VAL A 122 -5.90 -10.81 23.86
CA VAL A 122 -7.03 -11.07 24.74
C VAL A 122 -6.68 -12.13 25.80
N THR A 123 -6.09 -13.24 25.38
CA THR A 123 -5.82 -14.39 26.26
C THR A 123 -4.40 -14.42 26.80
N GLY A 124 -3.46 -13.70 26.17
CA GLY A 124 -2.03 -13.75 26.47
C GLY A 124 -1.34 -15.05 26.03
N SER A 125 -2.08 -16.00 25.48
CA SER A 125 -1.53 -17.27 25.01
C SER A 125 -0.69 -17.10 23.77
N PRO A 126 0.46 -17.80 23.64
CA PRO A 126 1.28 -17.71 22.45
C PRO A 126 0.62 -18.42 21.27
N HIS A 127 0.44 -17.70 20.16
CA HIS A 127 -0.09 -18.23 18.90
C HIS A 127 0.89 -18.01 17.75
N PRO A 128 0.97 -18.92 16.78
CA PRO A 128 1.67 -18.65 15.54
C PRO A 128 0.94 -17.55 14.78
N THR A 129 1.67 -16.47 14.47
CA THR A 129 1.07 -15.24 13.92
C THR A 129 1.92 -14.70 12.79
N VAL A 130 1.28 -14.30 11.69
CA VAL A 130 1.92 -13.46 10.67
C VAL A 130 1.63 -12.00 10.99
N ILE A 131 2.69 -11.23 11.03
CA ILE A 131 2.62 -9.79 11.30
C ILE A 131 2.89 -9.05 9.99
N ALA A 132 1.90 -8.31 9.51
CA ALA A 132 2.04 -7.41 8.38
C ALA A 132 2.28 -5.99 8.88
N ARG A 133 3.36 -5.36 8.43
CA ARG A 133 3.71 -3.98 8.80
C ARG A 133 3.92 -3.13 7.57
N ALA A 134 3.33 -1.94 7.55
CA ALA A 134 3.56 -0.96 6.50
C ALA A 134 3.83 0.42 7.11
N LYS A 135 4.49 1.26 6.32
CA LYS A 135 4.74 2.66 6.65
C LYS A 135 4.21 3.54 5.53
N TYR A 136 3.64 4.68 5.89
CA TYR A 136 3.27 5.72 4.94
C TYR A 136 3.63 7.10 5.47
N LYS A 137 3.75 8.08 4.57
CA LYS A 137 3.95 9.48 4.94
C LYS A 137 2.60 10.16 5.14
N LYS A 138 2.50 10.97 6.21
CA LYS A 138 1.38 11.89 6.46
C LYS A 138 2.01 13.26 6.76
N GLY A 139 2.08 14.11 5.74
CA GLY A 139 2.89 15.31 5.78
C GLY A 139 4.39 14.97 5.91
N SER A 140 5.06 15.55 6.88
CA SER A 140 6.46 15.25 7.22
C SER A 140 6.62 14.00 8.09
N ALA A 141 5.56 13.54 8.75
CA ALA A 141 5.59 12.39 9.66
C ALA A 141 5.55 11.05 8.90
N THR A 142 6.22 10.04 9.44
CA THR A 142 6.07 8.64 9.00
C THR A 142 5.21 7.89 10.00
N VAL A 143 4.09 7.35 9.52
CA VAL A 143 3.16 6.56 10.31
C VAL A 143 3.37 5.09 9.99
N SER A 144 3.38 4.25 11.03
CA SER A 144 3.46 2.80 10.90
C SER A 144 2.12 2.18 11.25
N ILE A 145 1.68 1.22 10.45
CA ILE A 145 0.50 0.40 10.69
C ILE A 145 0.90 -1.05 10.75
N SER A 146 0.25 -1.82 11.62
CA SER A 146 0.49 -3.26 11.77
C SER A 146 -0.83 -4.00 11.83
N LYS A 147 -0.87 -5.18 11.22
CA LYS A 147 -1.97 -6.15 11.33
C LYS A 147 -1.41 -7.50 11.74
N PHE A 148 -2.13 -8.18 12.59
CA PHE A 148 -1.78 -9.49 13.13
C PHE A 148 -2.78 -10.51 12.60
N ILE A 149 -2.30 -11.60 12.07
CA ILE A 149 -3.10 -12.70 11.52
C ILE A 149 -2.70 -13.94 12.30
N ALA A 150 -3.54 -14.39 13.22
CA ALA A 150 -3.37 -15.66 13.91
C ALA A 150 -3.50 -16.78 12.88
N ILE A 151 -2.62 -17.78 13.02
CA ILE A 151 -2.60 -18.96 12.15
C ILE A 151 -2.67 -20.15 13.10
N ASP A 152 -3.89 -20.48 13.56
CA ASP A 152 -4.14 -21.61 14.48
C ASP A 152 -4.25 -22.93 13.72
#